data_ac13f2f6e48276b87c2730c2809f86ee
#
_entry.id   ac13f2f6e48276b87c2730c2809f86ee
#
_cell.length_a   1.000
_cell.length_b   1.000
_cell.length_c   1.000
_cell.angle_alpha   90.00
_cell.angle_beta   90.00
_cell.angle_gamma   90.00
#
_symmetry.space_group_name_H-M   'P 1'
#
loop_
_entity.id
_entity.type
_entity.pdbx_description
1 polymer ?
#
loop_
_entity_poly.entity_id
_entity_poly.type
_entity_poly.pdbx_seq_one_letter_code
_entity_poly.pdbx_strand_id
1 'polypeptide(L)'
;MKSKKDLNDKFISFLDQIDDSHKNDKLNLNDKVLIIDGLNTFIRSFSVNPAINDDGVHIGGIAGFLKSIRYTLSVIKPTRCIITFDGKDGSKRRRKMFPEYKENRRVKKRLNRNVDWGTAPADEQESMKLQLGRLVEYLEYLPLTLVSIDGLEADDVMAYISKQFLSESKIVLMSTDKDFLQLVDNRISVWSPTKKILYTPDKVKEEYGIPSKNLLTYRILDGDKSDNINGIRGAGLKTIIKHIPQIAEDEEFTAKDLLDFVNNSDSKIKLLENIKNSSNLIKRNYLLMQLDKVDIPNHTKRKIADSIRRDIPSLVKYKLQTMFMKDKLYSNITDFGSWVTEFLRLNHLKGLDRNGE
;
A
#
# COMPACT_ATOMS: atom_id res chain seq x y z
N MET A 1 -36.09 -43.64 -18.17
CA MET A 1 -35.39 -43.58 -16.85
C MET A 1 -33.90 -43.76 -17.13
N LYS A 2 -33.10 -42.69 -16.97
CA LYS A 2 -31.63 -42.80 -17.04
C LYS A 2 -31.14 -43.57 -15.84
N SER A 3 -30.30 -44.58 -16.07
CA SER A 3 -29.85 -45.46 -14.99
C SER A 3 -29.01 -44.69 -13.96
N LYS A 4 -29.08 -45.10 -12.67
CA LYS A 4 -28.22 -44.58 -11.59
C LYS A 4 -26.74 -44.66 -11.96
N LYS A 5 -26.33 -45.53 -12.84
CA LYS A 5 -25.00 -45.74 -13.35
C LYS A 5 -24.55 -44.57 -14.24
N ASP A 6 -25.41 -44.09 -15.16
CA ASP A 6 -25.12 -42.95 -16.04
C ASP A 6 -24.91 -41.62 -15.28
N LEU A 7 -25.61 -41.49 -14.15
CA LEU A 7 -25.45 -40.28 -13.28
C LEU A 7 -24.12 -40.32 -12.52
N ASN A 8 -23.71 -41.49 -12.03
CA ASN A 8 -22.48 -41.71 -11.31
C ASN A 8 -21.26 -41.53 -12.20
N ASP A 9 -21.32 -42.07 -13.43
CA ASP A 9 -20.24 -41.94 -14.41
C ASP A 9 -20.05 -40.49 -14.90
N LYS A 10 -21.14 -39.71 -15.03
CA LYS A 10 -21.08 -38.28 -15.29
C LYS A 10 -20.52 -37.47 -14.12
N PHE A 11 -20.85 -37.86 -12.89
CA PHE A 11 -20.34 -37.21 -11.68
C PHE A 11 -18.85 -37.49 -11.49
N ILE A 12 -18.40 -38.72 -11.75
CA ILE A 12 -16.98 -39.10 -11.72
C ILE A 12 -16.21 -38.35 -12.80
N SER A 13 -16.72 -38.32 -14.05
CA SER A 13 -16.09 -37.54 -15.14
C SER A 13 -16.04 -36.05 -14.86
N PHE A 14 -17.02 -35.51 -14.15
CA PHE A 14 -17.00 -34.09 -13.72
C PHE A 14 -15.99 -33.85 -12.59
N LEU A 15 -15.83 -34.79 -11.66
CA LEU A 15 -14.80 -34.74 -10.61
C LEU A 15 -13.41 -34.87 -11.23
N ASP A 16 -13.20 -35.74 -12.20
CA ASP A 16 -11.94 -35.90 -12.93
C ASP A 16 -11.59 -34.63 -13.73
N GLN A 17 -12.57 -33.94 -14.34
CA GLN A 17 -12.36 -32.66 -15.00
C GLN A 17 -12.03 -31.55 -14.04
N ILE A 18 -12.58 -31.55 -12.82
CA ILE A 18 -12.21 -30.62 -11.76
C ILE A 18 -10.78 -30.91 -11.27
N ASP A 19 -10.42 -32.17 -11.10
CA ASP A 19 -9.09 -32.61 -10.65
C ASP A 19 -8.03 -32.33 -11.72
N ASP A 20 -8.32 -32.49 -13.00
CA ASP A 20 -7.42 -32.17 -14.12
C ASP A 20 -7.26 -30.64 -14.33
N SER A 21 -8.30 -29.84 -14.05
CA SER A 21 -8.19 -28.37 -14.08
C SER A 21 -7.34 -27.81 -12.92
N HIS A 22 -7.17 -28.57 -11.85
CA HIS A 22 -6.33 -28.23 -10.70
C HIS A 22 -4.93 -28.86 -10.74
N LYS A 23 -4.62 -29.72 -11.72
CA LYS A 23 -3.36 -30.47 -11.78
C LYS A 23 -2.16 -29.75 -12.38
N ASN A 24 -2.29 -28.52 -12.92
CA ASN A 24 -1.19 -27.90 -13.66
C ASN A 24 -0.65 -26.56 -13.13
N ASP A 25 -1.23 -25.95 -12.10
CA ASP A 25 -0.59 -24.76 -11.48
C ASP A 25 -0.15 -25.08 -10.06
N LYS A 26 1.10 -25.51 -9.94
CA LYS A 26 1.76 -25.68 -8.63
C LYS A 26 1.80 -24.30 -7.96
N LEU A 27 1.01 -24.10 -6.92
CA LEU A 27 0.94 -22.84 -6.17
C LEU A 27 2.33 -22.46 -5.65
N ASN A 28 2.76 -21.21 -5.91
CA ASN A 28 4.05 -20.68 -5.48
C ASN A 28 3.85 -19.59 -4.42
N LEU A 29 4.89 -19.36 -3.63
CA LEU A 29 4.85 -18.37 -2.56
C LEU A 29 4.56 -16.95 -3.09
N ASN A 30 5.05 -16.63 -4.28
CA ASN A 30 4.94 -15.31 -4.89
C ASN A 30 3.81 -15.18 -5.93
N ASP A 31 2.88 -16.12 -6.02
CA ASP A 31 1.77 -16.04 -7.00
C ASP A 31 0.89 -14.82 -6.75
N LYS A 32 0.54 -14.56 -5.49
CA LYS A 32 -0.26 -13.40 -5.10
C LYS A 32 0.29 -12.77 -3.83
N VAL A 33 0.98 -11.65 -3.97
CA VAL A 33 1.67 -10.98 -2.86
C VAL A 33 0.91 -9.74 -2.41
N LEU A 34 0.61 -9.67 -1.11
CA LEU A 34 0.11 -8.46 -0.46
C LEU A 34 1.29 -7.68 0.10
N ILE A 35 1.45 -6.42 -0.31
CA ILE A 35 2.47 -5.50 0.23
C ILE A 35 1.76 -4.37 0.96
N ILE A 36 2.05 -4.20 2.23
CA ILE A 36 1.37 -3.25 3.13
C ILE A 36 2.31 -2.09 3.46
N ASP A 37 1.82 -0.87 3.28
CA ASP A 37 2.41 0.32 3.87
C ASP A 37 2.14 0.31 5.38
N GLY A 38 3.16 -0.09 6.14
CA GLY A 38 3.05 -0.33 7.58
C GLY A 38 2.78 0.94 8.35
N LEU A 39 3.54 2.01 8.06
CA LEU A 39 3.40 3.27 8.80
C LEU A 39 2.08 3.97 8.48
N ASN A 40 1.69 4.03 7.21
CA ASN A 40 0.38 4.59 6.80
C ASN A 40 -0.78 3.85 7.49
N THR A 41 -0.75 2.50 7.48
CA THR A 41 -1.77 1.68 8.12
C THR A 41 -1.81 1.89 9.63
N PHE A 42 -0.66 2.01 10.29
CA PHE A 42 -0.56 2.24 11.73
C PHE A 42 -1.06 3.63 12.12
N ILE A 43 -0.55 4.69 11.49
CA ILE A 43 -0.94 6.07 11.78
C ILE A 43 -2.44 6.26 11.58
N ARG A 44 -2.99 5.71 10.50
CA ARG A 44 -4.43 5.75 10.25
C ARG A 44 -5.22 5.05 11.36
N SER A 45 -4.77 3.85 11.76
CA SER A 45 -5.42 3.11 12.85
C SER A 45 -5.38 3.89 14.16
N PHE A 46 -4.21 4.44 14.50
CA PHE A 46 -4.00 5.26 15.68
C PHE A 46 -4.89 6.51 15.68
N SER A 47 -5.01 7.20 14.54
CA SER A 47 -5.73 8.47 14.42
C SER A 47 -7.25 8.35 14.57
N VAL A 48 -7.84 7.21 14.20
CA VAL A 48 -9.30 7.06 14.16
C VAL A 48 -9.86 6.15 15.24
N ASN A 49 -9.03 5.29 15.84
CA ASN A 49 -9.49 4.30 16.82
C ASN A 49 -9.22 4.80 18.25
N PRO A 50 -10.28 5.14 19.02
CA PRO A 50 -10.14 5.62 20.39
C PRO A 50 -10.03 4.50 21.41
N ALA A 51 -9.81 3.25 20.98
CA ALA A 51 -9.82 2.09 21.86
C ALA A 51 -8.80 2.23 22.99
N ILE A 52 -9.26 2.04 24.21
CA ILE A 52 -8.45 1.92 25.42
C ILE A 52 -8.55 0.48 25.96
N ASN A 53 -7.55 0.01 26.65
CA ASN A 53 -7.58 -1.26 27.39
C ASN A 53 -8.11 -1.08 28.82
N ASP A 54 -8.23 -2.16 29.57
CA ASP A 54 -8.77 -2.15 30.93
C ASP A 54 -7.88 -1.39 31.95
N ASP A 55 -6.65 -1.02 31.55
CA ASP A 55 -5.78 -0.15 32.37
C ASP A 55 -5.94 1.33 32.01
N GLY A 56 -6.89 1.67 31.12
CA GLY A 56 -7.07 3.05 30.62
C GLY A 56 -6.04 3.48 29.60
N VAL A 57 -5.17 2.57 29.11
CA VAL A 57 -4.13 2.88 28.13
C VAL A 57 -4.70 2.81 26.72
N HIS A 58 -4.43 3.86 25.92
CA HIS A 58 -4.81 3.85 24.51
C HIS A 58 -4.03 2.76 23.74
N ILE A 59 -4.78 1.92 23.01
CA ILE A 59 -4.26 0.79 22.22
C ILE A 59 -4.80 0.79 20.78
N GLY A 60 -5.45 1.88 20.37
CA GLY A 60 -6.15 1.99 19.09
C GLY A 60 -5.26 1.75 17.88
N GLY A 61 -4.00 2.14 17.93
CA GLY A 61 -3.03 1.91 16.86
C GLY A 61 -2.77 0.43 16.63
N ILE A 62 -2.43 -0.32 17.69
CA ILE A 62 -2.16 -1.76 17.63
C ILE A 62 -3.43 -2.53 17.23
N ALA A 63 -4.51 -2.31 17.97
CA ALA A 63 -5.76 -3.05 17.74
C ALA A 63 -6.33 -2.79 16.33
N GLY A 64 -6.31 -1.55 15.88
CA GLY A 64 -6.78 -1.16 14.55
C GLY A 64 -5.90 -1.75 13.44
N PHE A 65 -4.58 -1.72 13.60
CA PHE A 65 -3.65 -2.32 12.65
C PHE A 65 -3.87 -3.83 12.52
N LEU A 66 -3.88 -4.56 13.65
CA LEU A 66 -4.04 -6.01 13.67
C LEU A 66 -5.40 -6.46 13.10
N LYS A 67 -6.47 -5.71 13.35
CA LYS A 67 -7.79 -5.93 12.70
C LYS A 67 -7.73 -5.67 11.20
N SER A 68 -7.08 -4.57 10.79
CA SER A 68 -7.01 -4.17 9.38
C SER A 68 -6.25 -5.18 8.53
N ILE A 69 -5.09 -5.66 9.00
CA ILE A 69 -4.33 -6.67 8.25
C ILE A 69 -5.09 -8.01 8.18
N ARG A 70 -5.68 -8.47 9.29
CA ARG A 70 -6.49 -9.71 9.30
C ARG A 70 -7.64 -9.61 8.30
N TYR A 71 -8.37 -8.50 8.31
CA TYR A 71 -9.46 -8.27 7.35
C TYR A 71 -8.95 -8.28 5.91
N THR A 72 -7.86 -7.58 5.63
CA THR A 72 -7.27 -7.55 4.28
C THR A 72 -6.81 -8.95 3.84
N LEU A 73 -6.19 -9.72 4.73
CA LEU A 73 -5.81 -11.11 4.44
C LEU A 73 -7.02 -11.98 4.08
N SER A 74 -8.15 -11.81 4.79
CA SER A 74 -9.37 -12.59 4.53
C SER A 74 -10.03 -12.24 3.18
N VAL A 75 -9.94 -10.97 2.74
CA VAL A 75 -10.50 -10.51 1.46
C VAL A 75 -9.57 -10.81 0.30
N ILE A 76 -8.30 -10.50 0.43
CA ILE A 76 -7.32 -10.63 -0.66
C ILE A 76 -6.85 -12.07 -0.83
N LYS A 77 -6.76 -12.84 0.25
CA LYS A 77 -6.25 -14.23 0.27
C LYS A 77 -4.90 -14.37 -0.46
N PRO A 78 -3.87 -13.61 -0.05
CA PRO A 78 -2.56 -13.67 -0.70
C PRO A 78 -1.83 -14.95 -0.35
N THR A 79 -0.85 -15.37 -1.16
CA THR A 79 0.09 -16.45 -0.84
C THR A 79 1.21 -15.97 0.07
N ARG A 80 1.56 -14.69 0.02
CA ARG A 80 2.58 -14.04 0.84
C ARG A 80 2.14 -12.64 1.28
N CYS A 81 2.56 -12.22 2.47
CA CYS A 81 2.35 -10.86 2.95
C CYS A 81 3.69 -10.22 3.35
N ILE A 82 3.96 -9.04 2.77
CA ILE A 82 5.14 -8.20 3.05
C ILE A 82 4.64 -6.90 3.69
N ILE A 83 5.26 -6.46 4.77
CA ILE A 83 4.98 -5.16 5.38
C ILE A 83 6.23 -4.30 5.26
N THR A 84 6.08 -3.11 4.72
CA THR A 84 7.16 -2.14 4.55
C THR A 84 7.02 -1.00 5.55
N PHE A 85 8.13 -0.58 6.12
CA PHE A 85 8.22 0.62 6.94
C PHE A 85 9.27 1.57 6.37
N ASP A 86 9.07 2.87 6.61
CA ASP A 86 10.10 3.86 6.30
C ASP A 86 11.40 3.52 7.03
N GLY A 87 12.50 3.57 6.33
CA GLY A 87 13.82 3.44 6.92
C GLY A 87 14.26 4.74 7.60
N LYS A 88 15.28 4.64 8.44
CA LYS A 88 15.92 5.83 9.03
C LYS A 88 16.34 6.77 7.90
N ASP A 89 16.01 8.06 8.05
CA ASP A 89 16.30 9.09 7.05
C ASP A 89 15.67 8.83 5.66
N GLY A 90 14.58 8.08 5.56
CA GLY A 90 13.93 7.68 4.29
C GLY A 90 13.64 8.87 3.37
N SER A 91 13.12 9.96 3.91
CA SER A 91 12.78 11.15 3.12
C SER A 91 13.98 12.06 2.76
N LYS A 92 15.21 11.69 3.16
CA LYS A 92 16.42 12.53 2.95
C LYS A 92 16.67 12.86 1.48
N ARG A 93 16.43 11.91 0.58
CA ARG A 93 16.57 12.10 -0.88
C ARG A 93 15.62 13.18 -1.39
N ARG A 94 14.32 13.09 -1.05
CA ARG A 94 13.31 14.06 -1.47
C ARG A 94 13.53 15.43 -0.83
N ARG A 95 13.92 15.48 0.43
CA ARG A 95 14.28 16.75 1.12
C ARG A 95 15.54 17.42 0.57
N LYS A 96 16.49 16.66 0.03
CA LYS A 96 17.64 17.23 -0.68
C LYS A 96 17.22 17.97 -1.96
N MET A 97 16.20 17.48 -2.66
CA MET A 97 15.65 18.12 -3.85
C MET A 97 14.66 19.25 -3.51
N PHE A 98 13.91 19.10 -2.43
CA PHE A 98 12.91 20.03 -1.97
C PHE A 98 12.88 20.06 -0.42
N PRO A 99 13.59 21.03 0.21
CA PRO A 99 13.74 21.10 1.67
C PRO A 99 12.41 21.15 2.44
N GLU A 100 11.39 21.75 1.84
CA GLU A 100 10.05 21.89 2.42
C GLU A 100 9.19 20.63 2.31
N TYR A 101 9.72 19.55 1.71
CA TYR A 101 9.03 18.27 1.60
C TYR A 101 8.62 17.72 2.96
N LYS A 102 7.32 17.47 3.14
CA LYS A 102 6.71 16.99 4.40
C LYS A 102 6.94 17.93 5.61
N GLU A 103 7.24 19.22 5.40
CA GLU A 103 7.51 20.17 6.48
C GLU A 103 6.28 20.42 7.34
N ASN A 104 5.08 20.46 6.72
CA ASN A 104 3.81 20.61 7.41
C ASN A 104 3.50 19.47 8.40
N ARG A 105 4.14 18.31 8.27
CA ARG A 105 4.03 17.18 9.22
C ARG A 105 4.79 17.44 10.52
N ARG A 106 5.70 18.45 10.57
CA ARG A 106 6.41 18.87 11.79
C ARG A 106 5.52 19.65 12.74
N VAL A 107 4.43 20.24 12.25
CA VAL A 107 3.47 20.96 13.10
C VAL A 107 2.74 19.93 13.96
N LYS A 108 2.90 20.05 15.28
CA LYS A 108 2.27 19.18 16.29
C LYS A 108 0.75 19.37 16.29
N LYS A 109 0.04 18.68 15.40
CA LYS A 109 -1.42 18.57 15.45
C LYS A 109 -1.78 17.25 16.12
N ARG A 110 -2.79 17.28 16.99
CA ARG A 110 -3.36 16.05 17.56
C ARG A 110 -3.88 15.17 16.42
N LEU A 111 -3.43 13.93 16.38
CA LEU A 111 -3.83 12.93 15.38
C LEU A 111 -5.17 12.31 15.76
N ASN A 112 -5.28 11.81 17.00
CA ASN A 112 -6.52 11.22 17.48
C ASN A 112 -7.26 12.24 18.35
N ARG A 113 -8.37 12.76 17.83
CA ARG A 113 -9.22 13.75 18.51
C ARG A 113 -10.29 13.13 19.40
N ASN A 114 -10.43 11.80 19.35
CA ASN A 114 -11.46 11.07 20.10
C ASN A 114 -10.91 10.52 21.43
N VAL A 115 -9.63 10.74 21.71
CA VAL A 115 -8.97 10.35 22.96
C VAL A 115 -8.61 11.61 23.74
N ASP A 116 -8.88 11.60 25.04
CA ASP A 116 -8.40 12.66 25.93
C ASP A 116 -6.94 12.43 26.28
N TRP A 117 -6.06 13.22 25.66
CA TRP A 117 -4.61 13.19 25.88
C TRP A 117 -4.15 14.17 26.99
N GLY A 118 -5.08 14.70 27.78
CA GLY A 118 -4.77 15.76 28.71
C GLY A 118 -4.27 17.04 28.02
N THR A 119 -3.41 17.81 28.69
CA THR A 119 -2.94 19.13 28.19
C THR A 119 -1.65 19.03 27.37
N ALA A 120 -0.88 17.92 27.47
CA ALA A 120 0.42 17.78 26.82
C ALA A 120 0.36 17.02 25.50
N PRO A 121 0.74 17.64 24.34
CA PRO A 121 0.87 16.92 23.06
C PRO A 121 1.93 15.80 23.08
N ALA A 122 2.82 15.82 24.07
CA ALA A 122 3.86 14.82 24.26
C ALA A 122 3.28 13.42 24.51
N ASP A 123 2.18 13.31 25.23
CA ASP A 123 1.59 12.04 25.66
C ASP A 123 1.05 11.25 24.46
N GLU A 124 0.42 11.94 23.49
CA GLU A 124 -0.01 11.29 22.25
C GLU A 124 1.16 10.73 21.44
N GLN A 125 2.25 11.50 21.31
CA GLN A 125 3.45 11.09 20.57
C GLN A 125 4.17 9.93 21.24
N GLU A 126 4.23 9.93 22.56
CA GLU A 126 4.83 8.84 23.33
C GLU A 126 3.99 7.57 23.19
N SER A 127 2.68 7.65 23.38
CA SER A 127 1.75 6.54 23.15
C SER A 127 1.89 5.98 21.73
N MET A 128 1.99 6.84 20.72
CA MET A 128 2.17 6.41 19.33
C MET A 128 3.49 5.63 19.14
N LYS A 129 4.60 6.12 19.72
CA LYS A 129 5.90 5.45 19.63
C LYS A 129 5.88 4.10 20.34
N LEU A 130 5.34 4.04 21.55
CA LEU A 130 5.23 2.81 22.34
C LEU A 130 4.37 1.77 21.62
N GLN A 131 3.23 2.19 21.07
CA GLN A 131 2.36 1.30 20.30
C GLN A 131 3.01 0.81 19.01
N LEU A 132 3.75 1.67 18.29
CA LEU A 132 4.46 1.25 17.08
C LEU A 132 5.57 0.23 17.41
N GLY A 133 6.35 0.48 18.44
CA GLY A 133 7.36 -0.48 18.91
C GLY A 133 6.72 -1.81 19.30
N ARG A 134 5.65 -1.76 20.08
CA ARG A 134 4.91 -2.97 20.49
C ARG A 134 4.28 -3.70 19.31
N LEU A 135 3.78 -2.98 18.30
CA LEU A 135 3.27 -3.56 17.07
C LEU A 135 4.35 -4.37 16.34
N VAL A 136 5.57 -3.83 16.21
CA VAL A 136 6.67 -4.56 15.56
C VAL A 136 6.93 -5.89 16.27
N GLU A 137 6.93 -5.92 17.62
CA GLU A 137 7.05 -7.15 18.38
C GLU A 137 5.94 -8.18 18.05
N TYR A 138 4.69 -7.73 17.84
CA TYR A 138 3.60 -8.62 17.39
C TYR A 138 3.89 -9.20 16.02
N LEU A 139 4.38 -8.37 15.09
CA LEU A 139 4.63 -8.78 13.72
C LEU A 139 5.76 -9.81 13.60
N GLU A 140 6.74 -9.82 14.52
CA GLU A 140 7.82 -10.81 14.58
C GLU A 140 7.34 -12.25 14.84
N TYR A 141 6.17 -12.40 15.47
CA TYR A 141 5.57 -13.71 15.74
C TYR A 141 4.51 -14.14 14.71
N LEU A 142 4.38 -13.37 13.62
CA LEU A 142 3.47 -13.64 12.51
C LEU A 142 4.25 -14.09 11.26
N PRO A 143 3.66 -14.92 10.39
CA PRO A 143 4.29 -15.41 9.18
C PRO A 143 4.30 -14.31 8.08
N LEU A 144 5.01 -13.24 8.34
CA LEU A 144 5.08 -12.03 7.52
C LEU A 144 6.54 -11.69 7.21
N THR A 145 6.78 -11.09 6.05
CA THR A 145 8.09 -10.51 5.71
C THR A 145 8.09 -9.02 6.08
N LEU A 146 8.99 -8.59 6.95
CA LEU A 146 9.15 -7.17 7.31
C LEU A 146 10.33 -6.57 6.55
N VAL A 147 10.11 -5.41 5.93
CA VAL A 147 11.14 -4.68 5.16
C VAL A 147 11.19 -3.24 5.61
N SER A 148 12.38 -2.80 6.06
CA SER A 148 12.68 -1.40 6.34
C SER A 148 14.12 -1.14 5.91
N ILE A 149 14.33 -0.15 5.05
CA ILE A 149 15.63 0.11 4.42
C ILE A 149 16.05 1.55 4.68
N ASP A 150 17.11 1.75 5.42
CA ASP A 150 17.63 3.08 5.73
C ASP A 150 17.91 3.89 4.45
N GLY A 151 17.48 5.15 4.47
CA GLY A 151 17.61 6.08 3.36
C GLY A 151 16.51 5.95 2.29
N LEU A 152 15.52 5.04 2.45
CA LEU A 152 14.37 4.91 1.58
C LEU A 152 13.06 5.09 2.33
N GLU A 153 12.08 5.69 1.68
CA GLU A 153 10.69 5.67 2.11
C GLU A 153 10.04 4.32 1.74
N ALA A 154 9.03 3.92 2.50
CA ALA A 154 8.28 2.69 2.24
C ALA A 154 7.71 2.65 0.83
N ASP A 155 7.26 3.81 0.30
CA ASP A 155 6.69 3.95 -1.04
C ASP A 155 7.67 3.51 -2.14
N ASP A 156 8.94 3.96 -2.04
CA ASP A 156 10.00 3.60 -2.97
C ASP A 156 10.31 2.09 -2.92
N VAL A 157 10.31 1.51 -1.72
CA VAL A 157 10.54 0.08 -1.51
C VAL A 157 9.39 -0.74 -2.08
N MET A 158 8.14 -0.36 -1.80
CA MET A 158 6.93 -1.02 -2.33
C MET A 158 6.89 -0.99 -3.86
N ALA A 159 7.18 0.18 -4.43
CA ALA A 159 7.24 0.36 -5.89
C ALA A 159 8.33 -0.54 -6.52
N TYR A 160 9.53 -0.56 -5.95
CA TYR A 160 10.61 -1.42 -6.44
C TYR A 160 10.25 -2.91 -6.36
N ILE A 161 9.71 -3.37 -5.22
CA ILE A 161 9.30 -4.77 -5.05
C ILE A 161 8.24 -5.14 -6.08
N SER A 162 7.22 -4.31 -6.25
CA SER A 162 6.07 -4.62 -7.12
C SER A 162 6.39 -4.53 -8.60
N LYS A 163 7.21 -3.57 -9.02
CA LYS A 163 7.49 -3.33 -10.46
C LYS A 163 8.71 -4.08 -10.97
N GLN A 164 9.73 -4.29 -10.14
CA GLN A 164 11.03 -4.79 -10.59
C GLN A 164 11.41 -6.13 -9.94
N PHE A 165 11.27 -6.29 -8.62
CA PHE A 165 11.75 -7.47 -7.94
C PHE A 165 10.82 -8.69 -8.09
N LEU A 166 9.51 -8.48 -7.90
CA LEU A 166 8.47 -9.51 -8.08
C LEU A 166 7.68 -9.24 -9.37
N SER A 167 8.38 -9.14 -10.51
CA SER A 167 7.81 -8.73 -11.80
C SER A 167 6.76 -9.70 -12.35
N GLU A 168 6.80 -10.98 -11.97
CA GLU A 168 5.87 -12.01 -12.43
C GLU A 168 4.67 -12.23 -11.49
N SER A 169 4.74 -11.66 -10.28
CA SER A 169 3.71 -11.87 -9.24
C SER A 169 2.47 -11.00 -9.46
N LYS A 170 1.30 -11.50 -9.09
CA LYS A 170 0.13 -10.65 -8.87
C LYS A 170 0.30 -9.89 -7.55
N ILE A 171 0.30 -8.58 -7.59
CA ILE A 171 0.57 -7.72 -6.43
C ILE A 171 -0.70 -6.97 -6.00
N VAL A 172 -0.94 -6.95 -4.70
CA VAL A 172 -1.90 -6.03 -4.10
C VAL A 172 -1.15 -5.11 -3.13
N LEU A 173 -1.10 -3.82 -3.44
CA LEU A 173 -0.54 -2.79 -2.54
C LEU A 173 -1.64 -2.32 -1.60
N MET A 174 -1.40 -2.36 -0.29
CA MET A 174 -2.36 -1.85 0.71
C MET A 174 -1.86 -0.50 1.24
N SER A 175 -2.49 0.57 0.80
CA SER A 175 -2.25 1.94 1.26
C SER A 175 -3.48 2.83 1.03
N THR A 176 -3.56 3.95 1.72
CA THR A 176 -4.51 5.02 1.45
C THR A 176 -3.92 6.12 0.57
N ASP A 177 -2.63 6.02 0.27
CA ASP A 177 -1.94 6.98 -0.58
C ASP A 177 -2.34 6.79 -2.05
N LYS A 178 -2.78 7.90 -2.66
CA LYS A 178 -3.22 7.92 -4.06
C LYS A 178 -2.06 7.81 -5.03
N ASP A 179 -0.84 8.09 -4.59
CA ASP A 179 0.31 8.03 -5.47
C ASP A 179 0.61 6.60 -5.92
N PHE A 180 0.19 5.58 -5.16
CA PHE A 180 0.27 4.18 -5.61
C PHE A 180 -0.64 3.85 -6.79
N LEU A 181 -1.69 4.64 -7.05
CA LEU A 181 -2.61 4.37 -8.16
C LEU A 181 -1.93 4.50 -9.54
N GLN A 182 -0.81 5.22 -9.64
CA GLN A 182 0.02 5.28 -10.85
C GLN A 182 0.66 3.93 -11.21
N LEU A 183 0.80 3.01 -10.22
CA LEU A 183 1.41 1.69 -10.40
C LEU A 183 0.40 0.63 -10.83
N VAL A 184 -0.91 0.94 -10.80
CA VAL A 184 -1.97 -0.01 -11.11
C VAL A 184 -1.90 -0.42 -12.58
N ASP A 185 -1.84 -1.75 -12.81
CA ASP A 185 -1.84 -2.38 -14.12
C ASP A 185 -2.57 -3.74 -14.05
N ASN A 186 -2.44 -4.58 -15.07
CA ASN A 186 -3.08 -5.91 -15.10
C ASN A 186 -2.57 -6.87 -14.00
N ARG A 187 -1.45 -6.57 -13.38
CA ARG A 187 -0.77 -7.38 -12.37
C ARG A 187 -0.78 -6.71 -10.99
N ILE A 188 -0.75 -5.40 -10.94
CA ILE A 188 -0.69 -4.60 -9.70
C ILE A 188 -2.04 -3.94 -9.46
N SER A 189 -2.61 -4.15 -8.28
CA SER A 189 -3.82 -3.46 -7.80
C SER A 189 -3.54 -2.77 -6.47
N VAL A 190 -4.35 -1.78 -6.11
CA VAL A 190 -4.24 -1.07 -4.82
C VAL A 190 -5.49 -1.33 -3.99
N TRP A 191 -5.31 -1.87 -2.80
CA TRP A 191 -6.37 -2.03 -1.80
C TRP A 191 -6.43 -0.81 -0.88
N SER A 192 -7.53 -0.09 -0.92
CA SER A 192 -7.82 0.98 0.03
C SER A 192 -8.58 0.45 1.23
N PRO A 193 -7.95 0.29 2.40
CA PRO A 193 -8.61 -0.28 3.57
C PRO A 193 -9.69 0.64 4.17
N THR A 194 -9.63 1.93 3.88
CA THR A 194 -10.62 2.92 4.34
C THR A 194 -11.90 2.84 3.52
N LYS A 195 -11.77 2.83 2.20
CA LYS A 195 -12.90 2.74 1.27
C LYS A 195 -13.40 1.31 1.09
N LYS A 196 -12.59 0.30 1.44
CA LYS A 196 -12.79 -1.13 1.15
C LYS A 196 -12.95 -1.38 -0.35
N ILE A 197 -12.13 -0.70 -1.16
CA ILE A 197 -12.13 -0.79 -2.62
C ILE A 197 -10.79 -1.35 -3.08
N LEU A 198 -10.83 -2.30 -4.01
CA LEU A 198 -9.68 -2.74 -4.78
C LEU A 198 -9.64 -1.94 -6.09
N TYR A 199 -8.62 -1.11 -6.23
CA TYR A 199 -8.37 -0.34 -7.44
C TYR A 199 -7.66 -1.23 -8.45
N THR A 200 -8.38 -1.61 -9.48
CA THR A 200 -7.91 -2.19 -10.74
C THR A 200 -7.82 -1.07 -11.78
N PRO A 201 -7.24 -1.29 -12.98
CA PRO A 201 -7.23 -0.27 -14.05
C PRO A 201 -8.61 0.32 -14.35
N ASP A 202 -9.63 -0.54 -14.45
CA ASP A 202 -11.01 -0.11 -14.70
C ASP A 202 -11.56 0.76 -13.57
N LYS A 203 -11.27 0.37 -12.31
CA LYS A 203 -11.75 1.13 -11.14
C LYS A 203 -11.06 2.49 -11.00
N VAL A 204 -9.79 2.57 -11.38
CA VAL A 204 -9.08 3.86 -11.45
C VAL A 204 -9.71 4.75 -12.53
N LYS A 205 -9.93 4.21 -13.73
CA LYS A 205 -10.55 4.96 -14.84
C LYS A 205 -11.98 5.39 -14.52
N GLU A 206 -12.76 4.53 -13.83
CA GLU A 206 -14.12 4.86 -13.36
C GLU A 206 -14.13 6.04 -12.38
N GLU A 207 -13.22 6.04 -11.38
CA GLU A 207 -13.20 7.07 -10.32
C GLU A 207 -12.56 8.40 -10.79
N TYR A 208 -11.51 8.32 -11.61
CA TYR A 208 -10.72 9.50 -12.00
C TYR A 208 -11.01 9.97 -13.43
N GLY A 209 -11.63 9.17 -14.28
CA GLY A 209 -11.76 9.46 -15.71
C GLY A 209 -10.42 9.45 -16.46
N ILE A 210 -9.36 8.96 -15.83
CA ILE A 210 -7.97 8.94 -16.33
C ILE A 210 -7.43 7.52 -16.11
N PRO A 211 -6.78 6.88 -17.11
CA PRO A 211 -6.11 5.60 -16.93
C PRO A 211 -4.97 5.71 -15.91
N SER A 212 -4.70 4.64 -15.17
CA SER A 212 -3.66 4.59 -14.13
C SER A 212 -2.29 5.07 -14.62
N LYS A 213 -1.89 4.71 -15.84
CA LYS A 213 -0.63 5.11 -16.47
C LYS A 213 -0.49 6.62 -16.69
N ASN A 214 -1.61 7.36 -16.78
CA ASN A 214 -1.64 8.81 -16.94
C ASN A 214 -1.87 9.55 -15.61
N LEU A 215 -2.13 8.83 -14.51
CA LEU A 215 -2.41 9.44 -13.22
C LEU A 215 -1.24 10.26 -12.68
N LEU A 216 0.00 9.84 -12.89
CA LEU A 216 1.15 10.63 -12.46
C LEU A 216 1.15 12.01 -13.12
N THR A 217 0.84 12.07 -14.42
CA THR A 217 0.77 13.36 -15.18
C THR A 217 -0.32 14.29 -14.61
N TYR A 218 -1.44 13.72 -14.15
CA TYR A 218 -2.44 14.48 -13.39
C TYR A 218 -1.91 14.93 -12.02
N ARG A 219 -1.34 13.99 -11.25
CA ARG A 219 -0.92 14.24 -9.85
C ARG A 219 0.17 15.32 -9.74
N ILE A 220 1.09 15.40 -10.70
CA ILE A 220 2.11 16.46 -10.72
C ILE A 220 1.55 17.85 -10.93
N LEU A 221 0.37 17.96 -11.57
CA LEU A 221 -0.37 19.21 -11.74
C LEU A 221 -1.23 19.55 -10.52
N ASP A 222 -1.87 18.55 -9.91
CA ASP A 222 -2.72 18.70 -8.72
C ASP A 222 -1.87 19.00 -7.47
N GLY A 223 -0.67 18.41 -7.39
CA GLY A 223 0.20 18.46 -6.23
C GLY A 223 -0.27 17.55 -5.08
N ASP A 224 0.43 17.60 -3.96
CA ASP A 224 0.06 16.91 -2.72
C ASP A 224 0.24 17.79 -1.49
N LYS A 225 -0.89 18.21 -0.91
CA LYS A 225 -0.90 19.06 0.30
C LYS A 225 -0.36 18.33 1.51
N SER A 226 -0.48 17.00 1.58
CA SER A 226 -0.01 16.21 2.71
C SER A 226 1.52 16.18 2.77
N ASP A 227 2.17 16.25 1.61
CA ASP A 227 3.62 16.25 1.44
C ASP A 227 4.20 17.65 1.18
N ASN A 228 3.36 18.67 1.28
CA ASN A 228 3.72 20.06 1.01
C ASN A 228 4.18 20.29 -0.45
N ILE A 229 3.64 19.53 -1.39
CA ILE A 229 3.92 19.64 -2.81
C ILE A 229 2.82 20.51 -3.45
N ASN A 230 3.20 21.73 -3.87
CA ASN A 230 2.27 22.64 -4.51
C ASN A 230 1.92 22.17 -5.92
N GLY A 231 0.62 22.19 -6.22
CA GLY A 231 0.11 22.01 -7.58
C GLY A 231 -0.01 23.33 -8.36
N ILE A 232 -0.56 23.23 -9.57
CA ILE A 232 -0.79 24.38 -10.46
C ILE A 232 -2.20 24.94 -10.22
N ARG A 233 -2.29 26.24 -10.10
CA ARG A 233 -3.58 26.91 -9.89
C ARG A 233 -4.53 26.65 -11.06
N GLY A 234 -5.72 26.11 -10.73
CA GLY A 234 -6.75 25.77 -11.69
C GLY A 234 -6.64 24.35 -12.28
N ALA A 235 -5.65 23.57 -11.85
CA ALA A 235 -5.41 22.20 -12.31
C ALA A 235 -6.28 21.14 -11.61
N GLY A 236 -7.56 21.43 -11.41
CA GLY A 236 -8.50 20.42 -10.92
C GLY A 236 -8.81 19.37 -11.99
N LEU A 237 -9.09 18.14 -11.58
CA LEU A 237 -9.28 16.96 -12.44
C LEU A 237 -10.21 17.24 -13.65
N LYS A 238 -11.41 17.76 -13.39
CA LYS A 238 -12.38 18.07 -14.44
C LYS A 238 -11.88 19.13 -15.43
N THR A 239 -11.12 20.12 -14.93
CA THR A 239 -10.58 21.19 -15.75
C THR A 239 -9.44 20.68 -16.64
N ILE A 240 -8.59 19.80 -16.09
CA ILE A 240 -7.50 19.18 -16.84
C ILE A 240 -8.08 18.32 -17.96
N ILE A 241 -9.01 17.41 -17.67
CA ILE A 241 -9.63 16.53 -18.69
C ILE A 241 -10.31 17.37 -19.78
N LYS A 242 -10.97 18.47 -19.41
CA LYS A 242 -11.63 19.37 -20.39
C LYS A 242 -10.64 20.03 -21.37
N HIS A 243 -9.47 20.43 -20.91
CA HIS A 243 -8.53 21.23 -21.72
C HIS A 243 -7.33 20.44 -22.23
N ILE A 244 -7.11 19.25 -21.70
CA ILE A 244 -6.05 18.30 -22.07
C ILE A 244 -6.69 16.91 -22.15
N PRO A 245 -7.59 16.65 -23.12
CA PRO A 245 -8.34 15.41 -23.19
C PRO A 245 -7.45 14.17 -23.38
N GLN A 246 -6.26 14.33 -23.96
CA GLN A 246 -5.28 13.25 -24.16
C GLN A 246 -4.92 12.53 -22.87
N ILE A 247 -5.02 13.19 -21.71
CA ILE A 247 -4.74 12.56 -20.41
C ILE A 247 -5.78 11.47 -20.05
N ALA A 248 -6.97 11.54 -20.63
CA ALA A 248 -8.06 10.59 -20.38
C ALA A 248 -8.10 9.44 -21.41
N GLU A 249 -7.30 9.54 -22.48
CA GLU A 249 -7.17 8.49 -23.49
C GLU A 249 -6.39 7.28 -22.97
N ASP A 250 -6.53 6.15 -23.66
CA ASP A 250 -5.88 4.90 -23.25
C ASP A 250 -4.39 4.86 -23.65
N GLU A 251 -3.90 5.81 -24.44
CA GLU A 251 -2.48 5.97 -24.71
C GLU A 251 -1.77 6.58 -23.51
N GLU A 252 -0.48 6.24 -23.36
CA GLU A 252 0.35 6.84 -22.32
C GLU A 252 0.59 8.33 -22.65
N PHE A 253 0.25 9.20 -21.70
CA PHE A 253 0.45 10.65 -21.79
C PHE A 253 1.37 11.10 -20.65
N THR A 254 2.64 11.24 -20.96
CA THR A 254 3.69 11.54 -19.99
C THR A 254 3.77 13.01 -19.61
N ALA A 255 4.52 13.34 -18.57
CA ALA A 255 4.85 14.72 -18.21
C ALA A 255 5.59 15.47 -19.35
N LYS A 256 6.34 14.76 -20.19
CA LYS A 256 7.00 15.34 -21.36
C LYS A 256 5.96 15.70 -22.42
N ASP A 257 5.06 14.78 -22.74
CA ASP A 257 3.98 15.01 -23.73
C ASP A 257 3.10 16.18 -23.31
N LEU A 258 2.81 16.30 -22.00
CA LEU A 258 2.12 17.45 -21.44
C LEU A 258 2.84 18.77 -21.72
N LEU A 259 4.15 18.84 -21.46
CA LEU A 259 4.94 20.05 -21.71
C LEU A 259 5.04 20.37 -23.19
N ASP A 260 5.20 19.37 -24.04
CA ASP A 260 5.23 19.53 -25.50
C ASP A 260 3.86 20.03 -26.01
N PHE A 261 2.75 19.46 -25.51
CA PHE A 261 1.40 19.91 -25.84
C PHE A 261 1.17 21.38 -25.49
N VAL A 262 1.49 21.82 -24.28
CA VAL A 262 1.24 23.22 -23.86
C VAL A 262 2.18 24.22 -24.54
N ASN A 263 3.41 23.81 -24.85
CA ASN A 263 4.37 24.67 -25.54
C ASN A 263 3.98 24.93 -27.00
N ASN A 264 3.37 23.95 -27.67
CA ASN A 264 2.88 24.04 -29.05
C ASN A 264 1.45 24.58 -29.14
N SER A 265 0.80 24.89 -28.02
CA SER A 265 -0.55 25.44 -27.98
C SER A 265 -0.50 26.98 -27.99
N ASP A 266 -1.20 27.59 -28.92
CA ASP A 266 -1.44 29.06 -28.98
C ASP A 266 -2.65 29.48 -28.13
N SER A 267 -3.17 28.59 -27.32
CA SER A 267 -4.37 28.79 -26.52
C SER A 267 -4.13 29.79 -25.39
N LYS A 268 -5.01 30.77 -25.27
CA LYS A 268 -5.06 31.78 -24.19
C LYS A 268 -5.79 31.26 -22.92
N ILE A 269 -5.98 29.95 -22.80
CA ILE A 269 -6.59 29.35 -21.62
C ILE A 269 -5.65 29.49 -20.43
N LYS A 270 -6.10 30.15 -19.38
CA LYS A 270 -5.29 30.46 -18.19
C LYS A 270 -4.62 29.23 -17.57
N LEU A 271 -5.28 28.06 -17.62
CA LEU A 271 -4.68 26.81 -17.14
C LEU A 271 -3.44 26.46 -17.97
N LEU A 272 -3.52 26.48 -19.30
CA LEU A 272 -2.40 26.13 -20.18
C LEU A 272 -1.24 27.09 -20.03
N GLU A 273 -1.53 28.40 -19.89
CA GLU A 273 -0.51 29.40 -19.57
C GLU A 273 0.16 29.15 -18.23
N ASN A 274 -0.62 28.81 -17.19
CA ASN A 274 -0.09 28.47 -15.88
C ASN A 274 0.83 27.22 -15.95
N ILE A 275 0.45 26.19 -16.70
CA ILE A 275 1.27 24.97 -16.90
C ILE A 275 2.55 25.34 -17.64
N LYS A 276 2.47 26.09 -18.75
CA LYS A 276 3.62 26.54 -19.53
C LYS A 276 4.63 27.31 -18.70
N ASN A 277 4.15 28.21 -17.83
CA ASN A 277 4.99 29.03 -16.95
C ASN A 277 5.51 28.26 -15.72
N SER A 278 5.05 27.02 -15.49
CA SER A 278 5.39 26.22 -14.30
C SER A 278 6.25 25.01 -14.62
N SER A 279 6.99 24.99 -15.73
CA SER A 279 7.76 23.82 -16.18
C SER A 279 8.74 23.30 -15.13
N ASN A 280 9.40 24.17 -14.35
CA ASN A 280 10.30 23.78 -13.27
C ASN A 280 9.54 23.12 -12.09
N LEU A 281 8.36 23.63 -11.76
CA LEU A 281 7.49 23.05 -10.74
C LEU A 281 7.05 21.63 -11.16
N ILE A 282 6.64 21.46 -12.39
CA ILE A 282 6.23 20.16 -12.96
C ILE A 282 7.38 19.15 -12.89
N LYS A 283 8.58 19.53 -13.32
CA LYS A 283 9.78 18.69 -13.26
C LYS A 283 10.10 18.28 -11.82
N ARG A 284 10.04 19.23 -10.88
CA ARG A 284 10.25 18.96 -9.45
C ARG A 284 9.20 17.99 -8.91
N ASN A 285 7.91 18.26 -9.16
CA ASN A 285 6.82 17.43 -8.70
C ASN A 285 6.93 16.00 -9.26
N TYR A 286 7.30 15.86 -10.54
CA TYR A 286 7.58 14.56 -11.15
C TYR A 286 8.66 13.79 -10.37
N LEU A 287 9.80 14.42 -10.07
CA LEU A 287 10.89 13.78 -9.34
C LEU A 287 10.52 13.39 -7.90
N LEU A 288 9.58 14.12 -7.29
CA LEU A 288 9.11 13.86 -5.92
C LEU A 288 8.05 12.75 -5.86
N MET A 289 7.18 12.66 -6.88
CA MET A 289 5.95 11.85 -6.83
C MET A 289 6.00 10.59 -7.70
N GLN A 290 6.93 10.48 -8.66
CA GLN A 290 7.03 9.29 -9.49
C GLN A 290 7.51 8.08 -8.67
N LEU A 291 6.85 6.93 -8.88
CA LEU A 291 7.16 5.65 -8.22
C LEU A 291 7.58 4.56 -9.20
N ASP A 292 7.32 4.71 -10.50
CA ASP A 292 7.62 3.67 -11.49
C ASP A 292 9.13 3.50 -11.73
N LYS A 293 9.88 4.60 -11.73
CA LYS A 293 11.33 4.63 -12.03
C LYS A 293 12.14 5.19 -10.86
N VAL A 294 11.93 4.61 -9.68
CA VAL A 294 12.69 5.03 -8.49
C VAL A 294 14.15 4.68 -8.66
N ASP A 295 15.01 5.70 -8.57
CA ASP A 295 16.46 5.50 -8.59
C ASP A 295 16.96 4.98 -7.24
N ILE A 296 17.08 3.65 -7.16
CA ILE A 296 17.61 2.95 -5.99
C ILE A 296 18.98 2.38 -6.34
N PRO A 297 20.02 2.74 -5.58
CA PRO A 297 21.38 2.21 -5.82
C PRO A 297 21.42 0.68 -5.74
N ASN A 298 22.28 0.04 -6.54
CA ASN A 298 22.35 -1.42 -6.61
C ASN A 298 22.65 -2.09 -5.27
N HIS A 299 23.46 -1.48 -4.41
CA HIS A 299 23.72 -2.02 -3.07
C HIS A 299 22.46 -2.01 -2.19
N THR A 300 21.59 -1.02 -2.38
CA THR A 300 20.32 -0.91 -1.66
C THR A 300 19.29 -1.89 -2.23
N LYS A 301 19.26 -2.09 -3.55
CA LYS A 301 18.44 -3.15 -4.19
C LYS A 301 18.78 -4.53 -3.63
N ARG A 302 20.08 -4.81 -3.42
CA ARG A 302 20.52 -6.07 -2.78
C ARG A 302 19.98 -6.19 -1.36
N LYS A 303 20.04 -5.14 -0.54
CA LYS A 303 19.47 -5.17 0.83
C LYS A 303 17.95 -5.45 0.83
N ILE A 304 17.22 -4.91 -0.14
CA ILE A 304 15.78 -5.22 -0.29
C ILE A 304 15.62 -6.69 -0.65
N ALA A 305 16.37 -7.18 -1.64
CA ALA A 305 16.33 -8.59 -2.06
C ALA A 305 16.66 -9.53 -0.90
N ASP A 306 17.74 -9.25 -0.15
CA ASP A 306 18.13 -10.04 1.03
C ASP A 306 17.04 -10.06 2.09
N SER A 307 16.37 -8.93 2.32
CA SER A 307 15.26 -8.84 3.28
C SER A 307 14.05 -9.68 2.85
N ILE A 308 13.76 -9.72 1.55
CA ILE A 308 12.66 -10.50 0.99
C ILE A 308 13.01 -12.00 1.00
N ARG A 309 14.26 -12.37 0.68
CA ARG A 309 14.73 -13.75 0.61
C ARG A 309 14.88 -14.42 1.98
N ARG A 310 14.89 -13.67 3.06
CA ARG A 310 14.94 -14.26 4.41
C ARG A 310 13.79 -15.23 4.62
N ASP A 311 14.03 -16.19 5.50
CA ASP A 311 12.99 -17.12 5.92
C ASP A 311 11.83 -16.37 6.57
N ILE A 312 10.62 -16.73 6.15
CA ILE A 312 9.41 -16.17 6.74
C ILE A 312 9.25 -16.78 8.16
N PRO A 313 9.11 -15.95 9.20
CA PRO A 313 8.93 -16.44 10.55
C PRO A 313 7.76 -17.43 10.66
N SER A 314 7.86 -18.36 11.59
CA SER A 314 6.72 -19.22 11.93
C SER A 314 5.74 -18.48 12.81
N LEU A 315 4.45 -18.75 12.62
CA LEU A 315 3.42 -18.30 13.56
C LEU A 315 3.66 -18.88 14.96
N VAL A 316 3.86 -18.01 15.96
CA VAL A 316 4.06 -18.44 17.35
C VAL A 316 2.81 -18.08 18.17
N LYS A 317 1.75 -18.89 17.97
CA LYS A 317 0.42 -18.67 18.57
C LYS A 317 0.45 -18.40 20.07
N TYR A 318 1.23 -19.18 20.83
CA TYR A 318 1.35 -19.02 22.28
C TYR A 318 1.90 -17.63 22.66
N LYS A 319 2.94 -17.17 21.98
CA LYS A 319 3.52 -15.84 22.26
C LYS A 319 2.52 -14.72 21.98
N LEU A 320 1.83 -14.78 20.83
CA LEU A 320 0.79 -13.82 20.49
C LEU A 320 -0.33 -13.81 21.54
N GLN A 321 -0.80 -14.98 21.98
CA GLN A 321 -1.84 -15.09 23.00
C GLN A 321 -1.38 -14.46 24.32
N THR A 322 -0.15 -14.72 24.75
CA THR A 322 0.44 -14.10 25.94
C THR A 322 0.52 -12.57 25.82
N MET A 323 0.93 -12.07 24.63
CA MET A 323 0.98 -10.63 24.37
C MET A 323 -0.42 -9.99 24.39
N PHE A 324 -1.42 -10.64 23.77
CA PHE A 324 -2.82 -10.19 23.81
C PHE A 324 -3.36 -10.08 25.23
N MET A 325 -3.02 -11.04 26.09
CA MET A 325 -3.41 -11.02 27.52
C MET A 325 -2.70 -9.88 28.26
N LYS A 326 -1.38 -9.73 28.05
CA LYS A 326 -0.58 -8.69 28.69
C LYS A 326 -1.05 -7.28 28.32
N ASP A 327 -1.32 -7.05 27.03
CA ASP A 327 -1.74 -5.75 26.51
C ASP A 327 -3.26 -5.56 26.60
N LYS A 328 -4.00 -6.56 27.12
CA LYS A 328 -5.46 -6.56 27.29
C LYS A 328 -6.20 -6.23 25.99
N LEU A 329 -5.75 -6.82 24.88
CA LEU A 329 -6.35 -6.61 23.54
C LEU A 329 -7.66 -7.37 23.34
N TYR A 330 -8.04 -8.27 24.24
CA TYR A 330 -9.21 -9.14 24.13
C TYR A 330 -10.54 -8.37 24.12
N SER A 331 -10.60 -7.17 24.72
CA SER A 331 -11.76 -6.28 24.62
C SER A 331 -11.97 -5.75 23.20
N ASN A 332 -10.89 -5.66 22.42
CA ASN A 332 -10.90 -5.15 21.04
C ASN A 332 -10.86 -6.25 19.97
N ILE A 333 -10.21 -7.38 20.26
CA ILE A 333 -10.14 -8.56 19.41
C ILE A 333 -10.67 -9.73 20.23
N THR A 334 -12.00 -9.82 20.29
CA THR A 334 -12.72 -10.72 21.19
C THR A 334 -12.54 -12.19 20.87
N ASP A 335 -12.32 -12.54 19.60
CA ASP A 335 -12.07 -13.90 19.14
C ASP A 335 -10.66 -14.03 18.57
N PHE A 336 -9.71 -14.34 19.43
CA PHE A 336 -8.33 -14.60 19.04
C PHE A 336 -8.20 -15.81 18.10
N GLY A 337 -9.04 -16.84 18.26
CA GLY A 337 -9.05 -18.03 17.41
C GLY A 337 -9.38 -17.67 15.96
N SER A 338 -10.48 -16.94 15.77
CA SER A 338 -10.87 -16.43 14.44
C SER A 338 -9.86 -15.43 13.87
N TRP A 339 -9.28 -14.57 14.72
CA TRP A 339 -8.28 -13.61 14.29
C TRP A 339 -7.02 -14.30 13.73
N VAL A 340 -6.54 -15.34 14.36
CA VAL A 340 -5.29 -16.03 14.00
C VAL A 340 -5.43 -16.92 12.77
N THR A 341 -6.64 -17.28 12.36
CA THR A 341 -6.91 -18.24 11.27
C THR A 341 -6.27 -17.84 9.95
N GLU A 342 -6.32 -16.54 9.58
CA GLU A 342 -5.72 -16.05 8.32
C GLU A 342 -4.18 -16.14 8.35
N PHE A 343 -3.59 -15.97 9.52
CA PHE A 343 -2.14 -16.11 9.69
C PHE A 343 -1.73 -17.59 9.70
N LEU A 344 -2.57 -18.50 10.21
CA LEU A 344 -2.33 -19.94 10.06
C LEU A 344 -2.27 -20.35 8.59
N ARG A 345 -3.17 -19.81 7.75
CA ARG A 345 -3.16 -20.04 6.31
C ARG A 345 -1.83 -19.60 5.69
N LEU A 346 -1.36 -18.38 5.98
CA LEU A 346 -0.05 -17.90 5.50
C LEU A 346 1.10 -18.77 6.02
N ASN A 347 1.02 -19.24 7.27
CA ASN A 347 2.04 -20.09 7.85
C ASN A 347 2.15 -21.45 7.14
N HIS A 348 1.06 -22.00 6.62
CA HIS A 348 1.09 -23.20 5.77
C HIS A 348 1.72 -22.94 4.40
N LEU A 349 1.53 -21.74 3.84
CA LEU A 349 2.03 -21.39 2.52
C LEU A 349 3.51 -20.98 2.50
N LYS A 350 4.11 -20.61 3.64
CA LYS A 350 5.48 -20.06 3.71
C LYS A 350 6.57 -21.00 3.20
N GLY A 351 6.31 -22.31 3.13
CA GLY A 351 7.24 -23.32 2.62
C GLY A 351 7.13 -23.60 1.12
N LEU A 352 6.25 -22.88 0.40
CA LEU A 352 6.13 -23.01 -1.05
C LEU A 352 7.37 -22.51 -1.78
N ASP A 353 7.58 -23.01 -3.01
CA ASP A 353 8.64 -22.55 -3.89
C ASP A 353 8.51 -21.03 -4.14
N ARG A 354 9.64 -20.36 -4.30
CA ARG A 354 9.75 -18.91 -4.49
C ARG A 354 10.10 -18.59 -5.93
N ASN A 355 9.13 -18.69 -6.85
CA ASN A 355 9.37 -18.30 -8.24
C ASN A 355 9.56 -16.79 -8.35
N GLY A 356 10.52 -16.34 -9.16
CA GLY A 356 10.78 -14.93 -9.46
C GLY A 356 11.64 -14.16 -8.43
N GLU A 357 12.33 -14.86 -7.51
CA GLU A 357 13.31 -14.24 -6.60
C GLU A 357 14.77 -14.44 -7.04
#